data_cd853ab53194738d4db4f8805e27bda7
#
_entry.id   cd853ab53194738d4db4f8805e27bda7
#
_cell.length_a   1.000
_cell.length_b   1.000
_cell.length_c   1.000
_cell.angle_alpha   90.00
_cell.angle_beta   90.00
_cell.angle_gamma   90.00
#
_symmetry.space_group_name_H-M   'P 1'
#
loop_
_entity.id
_entity.type
_entity.pdbx_description
1 polymer ?
#
loop_
_entity_poly.entity_id
_entity_poly.type
_entity_poly.pdbx_seq_one_letter_code
_entity_poly.pdbx_strand_id
1 'polypeptide(L)'
;MRFIGMYAYVGAHALVNGNAMVRGNALIRGNAEVSGNALVVGHAEVHGNAKVYDIAIIEGNAVVEGNAQVGGNAVISDNAYLEGDVNIFSGGIRNVHWWRDVP
;
A
#
# COMPACT_ATOMS: atom_id res chain seq x y z
N MET A 1 -7.89 10.44 11.80
CA MET A 1 -7.78 9.34 12.76
C MET A 1 -7.58 8.03 12.01
N ARG A 2 -6.53 7.34 12.32
CA ARG A 2 -6.26 6.06 11.67
C ARG A 2 -7.16 4.95 12.22
N PHE A 3 -7.38 3.94 11.41
CA PHE A 3 -8.12 2.76 11.83
C PHE A 3 -7.38 1.50 11.41
N ILE A 4 -7.15 0.61 12.33
CA ILE A 4 -6.50 -0.67 12.05
C ILE A 4 -7.45 -1.76 12.51
N GLY A 5 -7.92 -2.57 11.56
CA GLY A 5 -8.88 -3.62 11.84
C GLY A 5 -8.28 -4.76 12.64
N MET A 6 -9.18 -5.62 13.13
CA MET A 6 -8.79 -6.68 14.06
C MET A 6 -7.79 -7.67 13.47
N TYR A 7 -7.93 -8.01 12.19
CA TYR A 7 -7.06 -9.00 11.56
C TYR A 7 -5.91 -8.39 10.79
N ALA A 8 -5.87 -7.06 10.70
CA ALA A 8 -4.77 -6.39 10.03
C ALA A 8 -3.56 -6.38 10.94
N TYR A 9 -2.38 -6.39 10.32
CA TYR A 9 -1.12 -6.38 11.05
C TYR A 9 -0.28 -5.20 10.62
N VAL A 10 0.18 -4.45 11.60
CA VAL A 10 1.11 -3.33 11.36
C VAL A 10 2.36 -3.61 12.18
N GLY A 11 3.47 -3.81 11.50
CA GLY A 11 4.73 -4.16 12.13
C GLY A 11 5.33 -3.01 12.94
N ALA A 12 6.36 -3.34 13.72
CA ALA A 12 6.91 -2.41 14.70
C ALA A 12 7.48 -1.13 14.10
N HIS A 13 8.06 -1.22 12.90
CA HIS A 13 8.66 -0.06 12.24
C HIS A 13 7.78 0.55 11.16
N ALA A 14 6.63 -0.06 10.91
CA ALA A 14 5.67 0.48 9.96
C ALA A 14 4.86 1.58 10.62
N LEU A 15 4.39 2.51 9.80
CA LEU A 15 3.69 3.69 10.31
C LEU A 15 2.35 3.84 9.59
N VAL A 16 1.28 3.93 10.37
CA VAL A 16 -0.05 4.21 9.84
C VAL A 16 -0.54 5.45 10.58
N ASN A 17 -0.77 6.54 9.86
CA ASN A 17 -1.19 7.77 10.51
C ASN A 17 -2.19 8.53 9.63
N GLY A 18 -2.50 9.76 10.06
CA GLY A 18 -3.54 10.54 9.40
C GLY A 18 -4.90 9.89 9.59
N ASN A 19 -5.66 9.81 8.51
CA ASN A 19 -6.97 9.17 8.50
C ASN A 19 -6.92 7.83 7.75
N ALA A 20 -5.73 7.25 7.63
CA ALA A 20 -5.56 6.01 6.90
C ALA A 20 -6.30 4.86 7.60
N MET A 21 -6.77 3.91 6.78
CA MET A 21 -7.46 2.73 7.28
C MET A 21 -6.75 1.48 6.76
N VAL A 22 -6.47 0.55 7.67
CA VAL A 22 -5.91 -0.75 7.35
C VAL A 22 -6.82 -1.79 7.95
N ARG A 23 -7.44 -2.62 7.12
CA ARG A 23 -8.41 -3.59 7.62
C ARG A 23 -8.40 -4.85 6.77
N GLY A 24 -9.31 -5.78 7.12
CA GLY A 24 -9.30 -7.10 6.53
C GLY A 24 -8.11 -7.86 7.04
N ASN A 25 -7.41 -8.52 6.15
CA ASN A 25 -6.19 -9.26 6.49
C ASN A 25 -4.95 -8.57 5.93
N ALA A 26 -5.01 -7.25 5.80
CA ALA A 26 -3.91 -6.47 5.25
C ALA A 26 -2.69 -6.53 6.15
N LEU A 27 -1.54 -6.42 5.55
CA LEU A 27 -0.26 -6.54 6.25
C LEU A 27 0.63 -5.35 5.89
N ILE A 28 1.00 -4.59 6.91
CA ILE A 28 1.91 -3.44 6.73
C ILE A 28 3.14 -3.74 7.57
N ARG A 29 4.29 -3.81 6.95
CA ARG A 29 5.51 -4.16 7.70
C ARG A 29 6.74 -3.51 7.07
N GLY A 30 7.90 -3.83 7.65
CA GLY A 30 9.14 -3.18 7.27
C GLY A 30 9.09 -1.74 7.69
N ASN A 31 9.52 -0.84 6.82
CA ASN A 31 9.50 0.59 7.07
C ASN A 31 8.40 1.28 6.27
N ALA A 32 7.36 0.53 5.91
CA ALA A 32 6.28 1.08 5.09
C ALA A 32 5.49 2.13 5.84
N GLU A 33 4.92 3.07 5.08
CA GLU A 33 4.07 4.13 5.63
C GLU A 33 2.75 4.17 4.88
N VAL A 34 1.67 4.25 5.64
CA VAL A 34 0.33 4.45 5.08
C VAL A 34 -0.24 5.68 5.77
N SER A 35 -0.54 6.70 5.01
CA SER A 35 -0.94 7.99 5.59
C SER A 35 -2.01 8.68 4.75
N GLY A 36 -2.35 9.90 5.14
CA GLY A 36 -3.40 10.65 4.48
C GLY A 36 -4.74 9.99 4.70
N ASN A 37 -5.49 9.78 3.62
CA ASN A 37 -6.77 9.09 3.64
C ASN A 37 -6.69 7.75 2.90
N ALA A 38 -5.51 7.15 2.86
CA ALA A 38 -5.29 5.91 2.13
C ALA A 38 -6.02 4.75 2.79
N LEU A 39 -6.32 3.74 1.97
CA LEU A 39 -7.06 2.57 2.39
C LEU A 39 -6.31 1.32 1.93
N VAL A 40 -6.00 0.42 2.87
CA VAL A 40 -5.36 -0.85 2.56
C VAL A 40 -6.25 -1.95 3.12
N VAL A 41 -6.81 -2.77 2.26
CA VAL A 41 -7.82 -3.75 2.65
C VAL A 41 -7.61 -5.09 1.94
N GLY A 42 -8.44 -6.06 2.30
CA GLY A 42 -8.35 -7.39 1.73
C GLY A 42 -7.14 -8.12 2.26
N HIS A 43 -6.41 -8.75 1.37
CA HIS A 43 -5.16 -9.44 1.72
C HIS A 43 -3.94 -8.66 1.22
N ALA A 44 -4.08 -7.36 1.05
CA ALA A 44 -3.00 -6.53 0.51
C ALA A 44 -1.82 -6.48 1.46
N GLU A 45 -0.64 -6.33 0.89
CA GLU A 45 0.59 -6.21 1.67
C GLU A 45 1.35 -4.97 1.22
N VAL A 46 1.82 -4.21 2.19
CA VAL A 46 2.68 -3.05 1.94
C VAL A 46 3.89 -3.20 2.82
N HIS A 47 5.07 -3.33 2.22
CA HIS A 47 6.26 -3.53 3.02
C HIS A 47 7.50 -2.94 2.32
N GLY A 48 8.67 -3.21 2.89
CA GLY A 48 9.88 -2.56 2.45
C GLY A 48 9.87 -1.10 2.88
N ASN A 49 10.17 -0.21 1.96
CA ASN A 49 10.13 1.24 2.21
C ASN A 49 8.98 1.89 1.46
N ALA A 50 7.96 1.12 1.13
CA ALA A 50 6.84 1.61 0.33
C ALA A 50 6.04 2.65 1.09
N LYS A 51 5.40 3.54 0.34
CA LYS A 51 4.56 4.60 0.90
C LYS A 51 3.23 4.63 0.17
N VAL A 52 2.15 4.67 0.93
CA VAL A 52 0.80 4.77 0.39
C VAL A 52 0.16 5.99 1.06
N TYR A 53 -0.31 6.94 0.26
CA TYR A 53 -0.78 8.20 0.82
C TYR A 53 -1.87 8.82 -0.06
N ASP A 54 -2.30 10.03 0.30
CA ASP A 54 -3.41 10.73 -0.33
C ASP A 54 -4.69 9.90 -0.19
N ILE A 55 -5.41 9.64 -1.28
CA ILE A 55 -6.62 8.82 -1.21
C ILE A 55 -6.46 7.51 -1.96
N ALA A 56 -5.23 7.00 -2.03
CA ALA A 56 -4.93 5.75 -2.71
C ALA A 56 -5.59 4.56 -2.02
N ILE A 57 -5.90 3.53 -2.81
CA ILE A 57 -6.54 2.32 -2.31
C ILE A 57 -5.70 1.12 -2.75
N ILE A 58 -5.34 0.27 -1.78
CA ILE A 58 -4.64 -0.98 -2.05
C ILE A 58 -5.57 -2.10 -1.57
N GLU A 59 -5.98 -2.97 -2.48
CA GLU A 59 -6.97 -3.98 -2.13
C GLU A 59 -6.70 -5.31 -2.84
N GLY A 60 -7.56 -6.28 -2.59
CA GLY A 60 -7.41 -7.60 -3.17
C GLY A 60 -6.19 -8.31 -2.59
N ASN A 61 -5.39 -8.88 -3.46
CA ASN A 61 -4.14 -9.54 -3.07
C ASN A 61 -2.92 -8.74 -3.51
N ALA A 62 -3.08 -7.44 -3.67
CA ALA A 62 -2.00 -6.59 -4.17
C ALA A 62 -0.84 -6.53 -3.20
N VAL A 63 0.35 -6.38 -3.74
CA VAL A 63 1.60 -6.27 -2.95
C VAL A 63 2.33 -5.02 -3.41
N VAL A 64 2.70 -4.18 -2.46
CA VAL A 64 3.46 -2.96 -2.73
C VAL A 64 4.71 -3.03 -1.87
N GLU A 65 5.87 -3.05 -2.51
CA GLU A 65 7.13 -3.20 -1.78
C GLU A 65 8.25 -2.42 -2.44
N GLY A 66 9.45 -2.60 -1.91
CA GLY A 66 10.60 -1.85 -2.37
C GLY A 66 10.49 -0.41 -1.96
N ASN A 67 10.74 0.50 -2.89
CA ASN A 67 10.61 1.93 -2.65
C ASN A 67 9.39 2.51 -3.37
N ALA A 68 8.40 1.66 -3.65
CA ALA A 68 7.22 2.08 -4.39
C ALA A 68 6.45 3.15 -3.63
N GLN A 69 5.86 4.07 -4.37
CA GLN A 69 5.00 5.11 -3.81
C GLN A 69 3.67 5.09 -4.54
N VAL A 70 2.60 5.04 -3.78
CA VAL A 70 1.24 5.03 -4.33
C VAL A 70 0.47 6.16 -3.66
N GLY A 71 0.05 7.11 -4.45
CA GLY A 71 -0.66 8.27 -3.93
C GLY A 71 -1.74 8.74 -4.88
N GLY A 72 -2.19 9.98 -4.68
CA GLY A 72 -3.24 10.53 -5.51
C GLY A 72 -4.50 9.69 -5.42
N ASN A 73 -5.11 9.41 -6.56
CA ASN A 73 -6.33 8.61 -6.66
C ASN A 73 -6.06 7.19 -7.13
N ALA A 74 -4.83 6.71 -7.01
CA ALA A 74 -4.48 5.40 -7.54
C ALA A 74 -5.23 4.29 -6.82
N VAL A 75 -5.57 3.24 -7.56
CA VAL A 75 -6.19 2.02 -7.02
C VAL A 75 -5.35 0.85 -7.47
N ILE A 76 -4.82 0.11 -6.50
CA ILE A 76 -4.00 -1.07 -6.77
C ILE A 76 -4.80 -2.26 -6.27
N SER A 77 -5.14 -3.17 -7.16
CA SER A 77 -6.10 -4.23 -6.80
C SER A 77 -5.77 -5.56 -7.45
N ASP A 78 -6.58 -6.54 -7.11
CA ASP A 78 -6.48 -7.91 -7.61
C ASP A 78 -5.11 -8.49 -7.26
N ASN A 79 -4.35 -8.97 -8.24
CA ASN A 79 -3.05 -9.58 -7.99
C ASN A 79 -1.89 -8.68 -8.40
N ALA A 80 -2.09 -7.38 -8.40
CA ALA A 80 -1.04 -6.45 -8.78
C ALA A 80 0.16 -6.55 -7.84
N TYR A 81 1.32 -6.36 -8.37
CA TYR A 81 2.57 -6.45 -7.62
C TYR A 81 3.45 -5.28 -8.04
N LEU A 82 3.73 -4.40 -7.10
CA LEU A 82 4.55 -3.22 -7.36
C LEU A 82 5.82 -3.32 -6.55
N GLU A 83 6.96 -3.12 -7.20
CA GLU A 83 8.24 -3.14 -6.50
C GLU A 83 9.21 -2.15 -7.14
N GLY A 84 10.36 -2.01 -6.51
CA GLY A 84 11.36 -1.09 -6.98
C GLY A 84 10.96 0.34 -6.72
N ASP A 85 11.25 1.24 -7.66
CA ASP A 85 11.00 2.67 -7.50
C ASP A 85 9.75 3.14 -8.24
N VAL A 86 8.75 2.29 -8.30
CA VAL A 86 7.49 2.60 -8.99
C VAL A 86 6.75 3.70 -8.27
N ASN A 87 6.26 4.69 -9.01
CA ASN A 87 5.45 5.78 -8.48
C ASN A 87 4.13 5.82 -9.23
N ILE A 88 3.03 5.59 -8.54
CA ILE A 88 1.69 5.56 -9.12
C ILE A 88 0.84 6.60 -8.41
N PHE A 89 0.33 7.58 -9.14
CA PHE A 89 -0.45 8.66 -8.54
C PHE A 89 -1.88 8.75 -9.08
N SER A 90 -2.23 7.91 -10.04
CA SER A 90 -3.58 7.90 -10.58
C SER A 90 -3.82 6.59 -11.33
N GLY A 91 -5.09 6.33 -11.60
CA GLY A 91 -5.48 5.17 -12.39
C GLY A 91 -5.56 3.90 -11.58
N GLY A 92 -5.90 2.82 -12.25
CA GLY A 92 -6.04 1.51 -11.64
C GLY A 92 -4.98 0.56 -12.15
N ILE A 93 -4.36 -0.16 -11.23
CA ILE A 93 -3.36 -1.16 -11.53
C ILE A 93 -3.85 -2.47 -10.95
N ARG A 94 -4.03 -3.48 -11.79
CA ARG A 94 -4.48 -4.78 -11.31
C ARG A 94 -3.91 -5.89 -12.17
N ASN A 95 -3.65 -7.02 -11.53
CA ASN A 95 -3.20 -8.25 -12.20
C ASN A 95 -1.93 -8.05 -13.03
N VAL A 96 -1.08 -7.13 -12.61
CA VAL A 96 0.18 -6.89 -13.30
C VAL A 96 1.31 -6.87 -12.29
N HIS A 97 2.48 -7.26 -12.76
CA HIS A 97 3.70 -7.14 -11.99
C HIS A 97 4.41 -5.91 -12.54
N TRP A 98 4.49 -4.88 -11.76
CA TRP A 98 5.07 -3.63 -12.18
C TRP A 98 6.27 -3.32 -11.31
N TRP A 99 7.41 -3.22 -11.93
CA TRP A 99 8.62 -2.83 -11.23
C TRP A 99 9.33 -1.78 -12.06
N ARG A 100 10.08 -0.99 -11.37
CA ARG A 100 10.90 -0.02 -12.05
C ARG A 100 12.32 -0.18 -11.58
N ASP A 101 13.17 -0.44 -12.52
CA ASP A 101 14.57 -0.57 -12.28
C ASP A 101 15.19 0.74 -12.70
N VAL A 102 15.70 1.49 -11.75
CA VAL A 102 16.22 2.81 -12.04
C VAL A 102 17.59 2.66 -12.69
N PRO A 103 17.74 3.05 -13.92
CA PRO A 103 19.02 2.97 -14.58
C PRO A 103 20.04 3.89 -13.98
#